data_f5fba9d9bed4ca54800fdaee52b485bc
#
_entry.id   f5fba9d9bed4ca54800fdaee52b485bc
#
_cell.length_a   1.000
_cell.length_b   1.000
_cell.length_c   1.000
_cell.angle_alpha   90.00
_cell.angle_beta   90.00
_cell.angle_gamma   90.00
#
_symmetry.space_group_name_H-M   'P 1'
#
loop_
_entity.id
_entity.type
_entity.pdbx_description
1 polymer ?
#
loop_
_entity_poly.entity_id
_entity_poly.type
_entity_poly.pdbx_seq_one_letter_code
_entity_poly.pdbx_strand_id
1 'polypeptide(L)'
;MVKLIYILWAPKGQPSQTTRELLLNKIQPRLYDAGVKKLTIYIDDEFSNVRSSAPKLYSGPEISAELSLWVDNVERHLEIEIILQSGLFTYAGYVVEESIYTEYGGNKHFHKRDWPDGQRSPVLMAITLMERPQKLSREEWIKRWHGTQSPVSEAMQPRARYIRNVVLQALTPDAPPFEGIVEEAWPSVKHYTNPFLFYGAGKMNVFKLAANMYRMLRSVSAFLELNKIRSSTMSEYILKS
;
A
#
# COMPACT_ATOMS: atom_id res chain seq x y z
N MET A 1 3.03 -5.86 20.57
CA MET A 1 3.38 -4.87 19.53
C MET A 1 2.13 -4.59 18.70
N VAL A 2 1.94 -3.34 18.32
CA VAL A 2 0.79 -2.86 17.52
C VAL A 2 1.34 -2.29 16.21
N LYS A 3 0.69 -2.61 15.09
CA LYS A 3 1.01 -2.00 13.79
C LYS A 3 0.18 -0.73 13.61
N LEU A 4 0.87 0.37 13.29
CA LEU A 4 0.27 1.63 12.91
C LEU A 4 0.59 1.92 11.45
N ILE A 5 -0.38 2.48 10.73
CA ILE A 5 -0.18 3.01 9.38
C ILE A 5 -0.57 4.48 9.38
N TYR A 6 0.30 5.32 8.82
CA TYR A 6 0.02 6.73 8.55
C TYR A 6 0.03 6.99 7.06
N ILE A 7 -1.07 7.53 6.57
CA ILE A 7 -1.18 8.05 5.19
C ILE A 7 -0.86 9.53 5.22
N LEU A 8 0.05 9.97 4.36
CA LEU A 8 0.53 11.34 4.31
C LEU A 8 0.18 12.03 3.00
N TRP A 9 -0.19 13.29 3.12
CA TRP A 9 -0.34 14.24 2.01
C TRP A 9 0.64 15.38 2.19
N ALA A 10 1.57 15.55 1.24
CA ALA A 10 2.52 16.66 1.24
C ALA A 10 1.81 17.99 0.94
N PRO A 11 2.37 19.13 1.35
CA PRO A 11 1.89 20.44 0.95
C PRO A 11 1.75 20.56 -0.56
N LYS A 12 0.69 21.26 -1.01
CA LYS A 12 0.43 21.45 -2.44
C LYS A 12 1.63 22.07 -3.15
N GLY A 13 2.10 21.42 -4.22
CA GLY A 13 3.23 21.87 -5.02
C GLY A 13 4.60 21.50 -4.47
N GLN A 14 4.68 20.77 -3.35
CA GLN A 14 5.95 20.25 -2.86
C GLN A 14 6.48 19.17 -3.83
N PRO A 15 7.75 19.28 -4.31
CA PRO A 15 8.35 18.25 -5.13
C PRO A 15 8.47 16.90 -4.40
N SER A 16 8.27 15.81 -5.12
CA SER A 16 8.36 14.45 -4.55
C SER A 16 9.76 14.14 -3.98
N GLN A 17 10.81 14.65 -4.61
CA GLN A 17 12.18 14.55 -4.08
C GLN A 17 12.31 15.22 -2.70
N THR A 18 11.73 16.41 -2.52
CA THR A 18 11.73 17.11 -1.22
C THR A 18 11.00 16.30 -0.16
N THR A 19 9.85 15.69 -0.53
CA THR A 19 9.11 14.80 0.35
C THR A 19 9.95 13.60 0.77
N ARG A 20 10.65 12.95 -0.17
CA ARG A 20 11.53 11.83 0.10
C ARG A 20 12.67 12.22 1.04
N GLU A 21 13.38 13.31 0.74
CA GLU A 21 14.50 13.78 1.57
C GLU A 21 14.05 14.14 2.99
N LEU A 22 12.88 14.77 3.13
CA LEU A 22 12.31 15.10 4.43
C LEU A 22 11.99 13.83 5.23
N LEU A 23 11.34 12.86 4.62
CA LEU A 23 10.95 11.61 5.28
C LEU A 23 12.17 10.77 5.69
N LEU A 24 13.15 10.59 4.79
CA LEU A 24 14.30 9.74 5.05
C LEU A 24 15.37 10.39 5.92
N ASN A 25 15.59 11.72 5.79
CA ASN A 25 16.71 12.38 6.47
C ASN A 25 16.31 13.12 7.76
N LYS A 26 15.01 13.47 7.92
CA LYS A 26 14.55 14.23 9.10
C LYS A 26 13.52 13.47 9.94
N ILE A 27 12.53 12.84 9.32
CA ILE A 27 11.46 12.15 10.04
C ILE A 27 11.93 10.77 10.53
N GLN A 28 12.56 9.97 9.68
CA GLN A 28 13.04 8.63 10.02
C GLN A 28 13.92 8.60 11.28
N PRO A 29 14.98 9.43 11.45
CA PRO A 29 15.83 9.38 12.66
C PRO A 29 15.03 9.62 13.94
N ARG A 30 14.09 10.58 13.90
CA ARG A 30 13.24 10.90 15.05
C ARG A 30 12.28 9.75 15.39
N LEU A 31 11.77 9.02 14.38
CA LEU A 31 10.97 7.83 14.63
C LEU A 31 11.79 6.71 15.29
N TYR A 32 13.08 6.60 14.96
CA TYR A 32 13.98 5.67 15.65
C TYR A 32 14.20 6.07 17.12
N ASP A 33 14.42 7.36 17.39
CA ASP A 33 14.58 7.89 18.74
C ASP A 33 13.29 7.69 19.56
N ALA A 34 12.12 7.79 18.92
CA ALA A 34 10.82 7.48 19.51
C ALA A 34 10.60 5.97 19.77
N GLY A 35 11.56 5.11 19.47
CA GLY A 35 11.54 3.70 19.82
C GLY A 35 10.67 2.81 18.92
N VAL A 36 10.40 3.24 17.67
CA VAL A 36 9.70 2.42 16.66
C VAL A 36 10.46 1.11 16.44
N LYS A 37 9.76 -0.02 16.46
CA LYS A 37 10.36 -1.37 16.42
C LYS A 37 10.63 -1.85 15.00
N LYS A 38 9.69 -1.60 14.09
CA LYS A 38 9.84 -1.82 12.64
C LYS A 38 9.34 -0.60 11.91
N LEU A 39 9.96 -0.29 10.76
CA LEU A 39 9.61 0.87 9.96
C LEU A 39 9.82 0.58 8.48
N THR A 40 8.77 0.72 7.70
CA THR A 40 8.82 0.82 6.25
C THR A 40 8.15 2.12 5.83
N ILE A 41 8.76 2.86 4.92
CA ILE A 41 8.17 4.06 4.31
C ILE A 41 7.98 3.79 2.82
N TYR A 42 6.75 4.01 2.35
CA TYR A 42 6.41 4.01 0.93
C TYR A 42 6.26 5.46 0.49
N ILE A 43 6.91 5.86 -0.60
CA ILE A 43 6.98 7.26 -1.03
C ILE A 43 6.61 7.36 -2.51
N ASP A 44 5.68 8.26 -2.85
CA ASP A 44 5.48 8.71 -4.22
C ASP A 44 6.65 9.61 -4.61
N ASP A 45 7.63 9.02 -5.27
CA ASP A 45 8.87 9.68 -5.68
C ASP A 45 9.11 9.54 -7.20
N GLU A 46 10.23 10.10 -7.66
CA GLU A 46 10.60 10.10 -9.07
C GLU A 46 10.76 8.70 -9.69
N PHE A 47 10.91 7.64 -8.87
CA PHE A 47 11.08 6.26 -9.34
C PHE A 47 9.74 5.51 -9.44
N SER A 48 8.67 6.05 -8.86
CA SER A 48 7.36 5.40 -8.78
C SER A 48 6.28 6.04 -9.67
N ASN A 49 6.58 7.16 -10.34
CA ASN A 49 5.64 7.83 -11.22
C ASN A 49 5.38 7.05 -12.52
N VAL A 50 4.51 6.07 -12.45
CA VAL A 50 4.17 5.18 -13.56
C VAL A 50 2.66 5.02 -13.73
N ARG A 51 2.23 4.77 -14.99
CA ARG A 51 0.82 4.54 -15.29
C ARG A 51 0.43 3.08 -15.00
N SER A 52 -0.58 2.88 -14.17
CA SER A 52 -1.17 1.57 -13.90
C SER A 52 -1.84 0.95 -15.14
N SER A 53 -1.78 -0.39 -15.26
CA SER A 53 -2.64 -1.16 -16.18
C SER A 53 -4.09 -1.26 -15.69
N ALA A 54 -4.34 -1.07 -14.39
CA ALA A 54 -5.70 -0.98 -13.85
C ALA A 54 -6.26 0.43 -14.07
N PRO A 55 -7.56 0.57 -14.43
CA PRO A 55 -8.17 1.88 -14.56
C PRO A 55 -8.24 2.59 -13.20
N LYS A 56 -7.88 3.87 -13.19
CA LYS A 56 -8.00 4.74 -12.02
C LYS A 56 -9.30 5.54 -12.13
N LEU A 57 -10.26 5.25 -11.27
CA LEU A 57 -11.58 5.89 -11.29
C LEU A 57 -11.75 6.94 -10.16
N TYR A 58 -10.88 6.95 -9.18
CA TYR A 58 -10.86 7.94 -8.12
C TYR A 58 -10.19 9.23 -8.61
N SER A 59 -10.77 10.39 -8.29
CA SER A 59 -10.29 11.71 -8.70
C SER A 59 -9.90 12.63 -7.52
N GLY A 60 -9.76 12.08 -6.31
CA GLY A 60 -9.35 12.86 -5.13
C GLY A 60 -7.84 13.09 -5.05
N PRO A 61 -7.36 13.71 -3.97
CA PRO A 61 -5.94 14.00 -3.78
C PRO A 61 -5.12 12.72 -3.70
N GLU A 62 -3.97 12.72 -4.38
CA GLU A 62 -2.99 11.64 -4.33
C GLU A 62 -2.32 11.63 -2.94
N ILE A 63 -2.04 10.44 -2.45
CA ILE A 63 -1.20 10.29 -1.25
C ILE A 63 0.27 10.45 -1.62
N SER A 64 1.04 11.12 -0.76
CA SER A 64 2.46 11.36 -0.99
C SER A 64 3.35 10.30 -0.36
N ALA A 65 2.89 9.68 0.72
CA ALA A 65 3.60 8.57 1.37
C ALA A 65 2.66 7.75 2.27
N GLU A 66 3.12 6.55 2.59
CA GLU A 66 2.61 5.72 3.69
C GLU A 66 3.76 5.37 4.62
N LEU A 67 3.55 5.50 5.93
CA LEU A 67 4.42 4.96 6.96
C LEU A 67 3.76 3.74 7.58
N SER A 68 4.42 2.60 7.46
CA SER A 68 4.04 1.32 8.08
C SER A 68 5.03 1.02 9.20
N LEU A 69 4.56 1.05 10.45
CA LEU A 69 5.45 0.96 11.62
C LEU A 69 4.85 0.14 12.76
N TRP A 70 5.73 -0.41 13.59
CA TRP A 70 5.35 -1.19 14.76
C TRP A 70 5.84 -0.51 16.05
N VAL A 71 4.97 -0.47 17.04
CA VAL A 71 5.22 0.10 18.37
C VAL A 71 4.85 -0.88 19.48
N ASP A 72 5.36 -0.64 20.69
CA ASP A 72 5.06 -1.50 21.84
C ASP A 72 3.60 -1.37 22.28
N ASN A 73 3.07 -0.15 22.26
CA ASN A 73 1.67 0.15 22.58
C ASN A 73 1.11 1.26 21.68
N VAL A 74 -0.20 1.42 21.67
CA VAL A 74 -0.89 2.37 20.80
C VAL A 74 -0.65 3.83 21.20
N GLU A 75 -0.43 4.15 22.45
CA GLU A 75 -0.24 5.52 22.94
C GLU A 75 1.01 6.22 22.35
N ARG A 76 1.94 5.42 21.79
CA ARG A 76 3.07 5.95 21.03
C ARG A 76 2.65 6.76 19.79
N HIS A 77 1.42 6.61 19.33
CA HIS A 77 0.91 7.40 18.21
C HIS A 77 1.03 8.92 18.46
N LEU A 78 0.86 9.40 19.70
CA LEU A 78 0.95 10.82 20.06
C LEU A 78 2.34 11.40 19.75
N GLU A 79 3.40 10.67 20.11
CA GLU A 79 4.78 11.07 19.84
C GLU A 79 5.08 11.04 18.33
N ILE A 80 4.61 10.01 17.62
CA ILE A 80 4.75 9.89 16.17
C ILE A 80 4.05 11.05 15.46
N GLU A 81 2.85 11.43 15.89
CA GLU A 81 2.09 12.53 15.30
C GLU A 81 2.80 13.88 15.49
N ILE A 82 3.41 14.14 16.65
CA ILE A 82 4.24 15.32 16.87
C ILE A 82 5.43 15.35 15.89
N ILE A 83 6.04 14.20 15.62
CA ILE A 83 7.12 14.08 14.64
C ILE A 83 6.61 14.40 13.24
N LEU A 84 5.47 13.85 12.83
CA LEU A 84 4.88 14.06 11.50
C LEU A 84 4.45 15.52 11.29
N GLN A 85 3.89 16.17 12.31
CA GLN A 85 3.52 17.59 12.27
C GLN A 85 4.71 18.50 11.93
N SER A 86 5.92 18.14 12.41
CA SER A 86 7.13 18.90 12.09
C SER A 86 7.52 18.86 10.61
N GLY A 87 6.99 17.93 9.83
CA GLY A 87 7.16 17.82 8.39
C GLY A 87 6.11 18.56 7.56
N LEU A 88 5.16 19.25 8.21
CA LEU A 88 4.05 19.97 7.57
C LEU A 88 3.12 19.08 6.73
N PHE A 89 3.13 17.76 6.97
CA PHE A 89 2.21 16.84 6.32
C PHE A 89 0.79 16.98 6.90
N THR A 90 -0.21 16.90 6.02
CA THR A 90 -1.52 16.41 6.43
C THR A 90 -1.43 14.91 6.54
N TYR A 91 -1.97 14.30 7.59
CA TYR A 91 -1.86 12.86 7.81
C TYR A 91 -3.14 12.26 8.39
N ALA A 92 -3.31 10.97 8.16
CA ALA A 92 -4.32 10.15 8.81
C ALA A 92 -3.67 8.88 9.36
N GLY A 93 -3.87 8.62 10.63
CA GLY A 93 -3.31 7.47 11.36
C GLY A 93 -4.33 6.40 11.62
N TYR A 94 -3.90 5.13 11.55
CA TYR A 94 -4.73 3.95 11.75
C TYR A 94 -4.00 2.88 12.57
N VAL A 95 -4.72 2.23 13.47
CA VAL A 95 -4.33 0.94 14.04
C VAL A 95 -4.82 -0.13 13.07
N VAL A 96 -3.95 -1.07 12.72
CA VAL A 96 -4.29 -2.11 11.76
C VAL A 96 -3.93 -3.52 12.24
N GLU A 97 -4.66 -4.52 11.74
CA GLU A 97 -4.31 -5.93 11.82
C GLU A 97 -3.68 -6.37 10.50
N GLU A 98 -2.39 -6.75 10.56
CA GLU A 98 -1.63 -7.19 9.40
C GLU A 98 -1.87 -8.67 9.10
N SER A 99 -2.04 -8.98 7.82
CA SER A 99 -2.04 -10.34 7.28
C SER A 99 -1.13 -10.41 6.05
N ILE A 100 0.04 -11.02 6.19
CA ILE A 100 0.95 -11.26 5.07
C ILE A 100 0.40 -12.44 4.26
N TYR A 101 -0.08 -12.16 3.05
CA TYR A 101 -0.57 -13.19 2.14
C TYR A 101 0.60 -13.83 1.36
N THR A 102 1.51 -13.01 0.87
CA THR A 102 2.73 -13.44 0.19
C THR A 102 3.89 -12.54 0.62
N GLU A 103 5.00 -13.14 1.03
CA GLU A 103 6.24 -12.43 1.36
C GLU A 103 7.26 -12.59 0.23
N TYR A 104 8.28 -11.74 0.16
CA TYR A 104 9.41 -11.86 -0.77
C TYR A 104 10.01 -13.28 -0.73
N GLY A 105 10.08 -13.92 -1.90
CA GLY A 105 10.50 -15.32 -2.03
C GLY A 105 9.46 -16.36 -1.64
N GLY A 106 8.23 -15.95 -1.31
CA GLY A 106 7.11 -16.84 -1.01
C GLY A 106 6.43 -17.42 -2.25
N ASN A 107 6.76 -16.93 -3.45
CA ASN A 107 6.25 -17.44 -4.70
C ASN A 107 7.34 -17.43 -5.80
N LYS A 108 6.99 -17.89 -7.02
CA LYS A 108 7.91 -17.98 -8.17
C LYS A 108 8.23 -16.64 -8.86
N HIS A 109 7.60 -15.54 -8.46
CA HIS A 109 7.67 -14.26 -9.17
C HIS A 109 8.78 -13.37 -8.67
N PHE A 110 9.27 -13.62 -7.46
CA PHE A 110 10.36 -12.86 -6.88
C PHE A 110 11.19 -13.70 -5.90
N HIS A 111 12.47 -13.34 -5.72
CA HIS A 111 13.38 -13.99 -4.77
C HIS A 111 13.18 -13.45 -3.33
N LYS A 112 13.79 -14.10 -2.35
CA LYS A 112 13.86 -13.57 -1.00
C LYS A 112 14.60 -12.23 -1.00
N ARG A 113 14.21 -11.36 -0.06
CA ARG A 113 14.87 -10.07 0.12
C ARG A 113 16.38 -10.25 0.31
N ASP A 114 17.19 -9.55 -0.50
CA ASP A 114 18.66 -9.57 -0.49
C ASP A 114 19.29 -8.18 -0.44
N TRP A 115 18.49 -7.13 -0.21
CA TRP A 115 18.96 -5.75 -0.03
C TRP A 115 18.85 -5.32 1.44
N PRO A 116 19.81 -4.46 1.91
CA PRO A 116 19.86 -4.02 3.29
C PRO A 116 18.74 -3.03 3.64
N ASP A 117 18.52 -2.86 4.95
CA ASP A 117 17.69 -1.78 5.47
C ASP A 117 18.24 -0.41 5.02
N GLY A 118 17.34 0.53 4.74
CA GLY A 118 17.66 1.87 4.25
C GLY A 118 17.82 2.00 2.74
N GLN A 119 18.05 0.90 2.03
CA GLN A 119 18.10 0.92 0.57
C GLN A 119 16.69 0.89 -0.02
N ARG A 120 16.47 1.64 -1.13
CA ARG A 120 15.23 1.53 -1.91
C ARG A 120 15.10 0.12 -2.46
N SER A 121 13.95 -0.51 -2.24
CA SER A 121 13.65 -1.84 -2.76
C SER A 121 13.62 -1.86 -4.30
N PRO A 122 14.11 -2.92 -4.95
CA PRO A 122 14.15 -3.02 -6.42
C PRO A 122 12.77 -3.33 -7.05
N VAL A 123 11.70 -3.13 -6.33
CA VAL A 123 10.31 -3.38 -6.72
C VAL A 123 9.56 -2.07 -6.94
N LEU A 124 8.38 -2.15 -7.56
CA LEU A 124 7.40 -1.08 -7.58
C LEU A 124 6.28 -1.43 -6.59
N MET A 125 5.95 -0.51 -5.70
CA MET A 125 4.82 -0.68 -4.79
C MET A 125 3.53 -0.12 -5.38
N ALA A 126 2.41 -0.76 -5.06
CA ALA A 126 1.08 -0.20 -5.18
C ALA A 126 0.43 -0.21 -3.80
N ILE A 127 0.11 0.97 -3.29
CA ILE A 127 -0.62 1.16 -2.05
C ILE A 127 -2.08 1.41 -2.40
N THR A 128 -2.97 0.57 -1.88
CA THR A 128 -4.40 0.67 -2.17
C THR A 128 -5.21 0.86 -0.89
N LEU A 129 -5.91 1.98 -0.81
CA LEU A 129 -6.80 2.35 0.29
C LEU A 129 -8.24 2.01 -0.09
N MET A 130 -8.96 1.34 0.80
CA MET A 130 -10.27 0.79 0.53
C MET A 130 -11.30 1.20 1.59
N GLU A 131 -12.44 1.66 1.11
CA GLU A 131 -13.64 1.88 1.92
C GLU A 131 -14.59 0.69 1.74
N ARG A 132 -15.14 0.17 2.82
CA ARG A 132 -16.17 -0.88 2.75
C ARG A 132 -17.48 -0.29 2.23
N PRO A 133 -18.13 -0.90 1.23
CA PRO A 133 -19.48 -0.50 0.82
C PRO A 133 -20.48 -0.65 1.96
N GLN A 134 -21.32 0.36 2.19
CA GLN A 134 -22.32 0.38 3.28
C GLN A 134 -23.27 -0.84 3.27
N LYS A 135 -23.53 -1.41 2.09
CA LYS A 135 -24.39 -2.59 1.91
C LYS A 135 -23.79 -3.91 2.41
N LEU A 136 -22.51 -3.95 2.76
CA LEU A 136 -21.84 -5.15 3.26
C LEU A 136 -21.54 -5.01 4.75
N SER A 137 -21.80 -6.07 5.52
CA SER A 137 -21.26 -6.16 6.87
C SER A 137 -19.72 -6.26 6.82
N ARG A 138 -19.05 -5.95 7.94
CA ARG A 138 -17.60 -6.06 8.03
C ARG A 138 -17.13 -7.49 7.78
N GLU A 139 -17.80 -8.48 8.36
CA GLU A 139 -17.50 -9.90 8.22
C GLU A 139 -17.63 -10.37 6.77
N GLU A 140 -18.72 -10.00 6.10
CA GLU A 140 -18.95 -10.37 4.71
C GLU A 140 -17.95 -9.68 3.78
N TRP A 141 -17.58 -8.42 4.07
CA TRP A 141 -16.57 -7.69 3.32
C TRP A 141 -15.20 -8.35 3.44
N ILE A 142 -14.75 -8.68 4.66
CA ILE A 142 -13.48 -9.39 4.91
C ILE A 142 -13.50 -10.76 4.24
N LYS A 143 -14.59 -11.51 4.34
CA LYS A 143 -14.75 -12.82 3.70
C LYS A 143 -14.58 -12.74 2.17
N ARG A 144 -15.18 -11.74 1.53
CA ARG A 144 -15.03 -11.52 0.08
C ARG A 144 -13.61 -11.07 -0.29
N TRP A 145 -13.02 -10.17 0.47
CA TRP A 145 -11.67 -9.71 0.25
C TRP A 145 -10.65 -10.83 0.45
N HIS A 146 -10.62 -11.44 1.64
CA HIS A 146 -9.61 -12.45 2.01
C HIS A 146 -9.88 -13.81 1.36
N GLY A 147 -11.13 -14.24 1.32
CA GLY A 147 -11.51 -15.57 0.85
C GLY A 147 -11.75 -15.69 -0.65
N THR A 148 -12.02 -14.57 -1.35
CA THR A 148 -12.32 -14.59 -2.79
C THR A 148 -11.33 -13.75 -3.59
N GLN A 149 -11.24 -12.44 -3.31
CA GLN A 149 -10.42 -11.53 -4.10
C GLN A 149 -8.93 -11.85 -3.98
N SER A 150 -8.41 -12.09 -2.78
CA SER A 150 -6.98 -12.38 -2.61
C SER A 150 -6.54 -13.63 -3.39
N PRO A 151 -7.23 -14.78 -3.31
CA PRO A 151 -6.90 -15.94 -4.15
C PRO A 151 -7.05 -15.68 -5.66
N VAL A 152 -8.11 -14.97 -6.08
CA VAL A 152 -8.33 -14.64 -7.50
C VAL A 152 -7.21 -13.77 -8.03
N SER A 153 -6.81 -12.74 -7.32
CA SER A 153 -5.74 -11.85 -7.74
C SER A 153 -4.36 -12.53 -7.70
N GLU A 154 -4.08 -13.34 -6.70
CA GLU A 154 -2.81 -14.08 -6.60
C GLU A 154 -2.61 -15.08 -7.75
N ALA A 155 -3.70 -15.73 -8.20
CA ALA A 155 -3.64 -16.64 -9.33
C ALA A 155 -3.32 -15.96 -10.68
N MET A 156 -3.49 -14.65 -10.76
CA MET A 156 -3.33 -13.87 -12.01
C MET A 156 -2.14 -12.90 -11.97
N GLN A 157 -1.97 -12.21 -10.85
CA GLN A 157 -1.01 -11.11 -10.71
C GLN A 157 0.35 -11.60 -10.22
N PRO A 158 1.45 -11.29 -10.93
CA PRO A 158 2.79 -11.73 -10.56
C PRO A 158 3.40 -10.83 -9.47
N ARG A 159 2.75 -10.75 -8.30
CA ARG A 159 3.22 -9.93 -7.20
C ARG A 159 4.45 -10.56 -6.53
N ALA A 160 5.38 -9.71 -6.11
CA ALA A 160 6.53 -10.10 -5.32
C ALA A 160 6.18 -10.23 -3.83
N ARG A 161 5.26 -9.37 -3.34
CA ARG A 161 4.76 -9.33 -1.96
C ARG A 161 3.31 -8.84 -1.94
N TYR A 162 2.52 -9.35 -0.99
CA TYR A 162 1.15 -8.91 -0.79
C TYR A 162 0.79 -8.93 0.69
N ILE A 163 0.56 -7.74 1.24
CA ILE A 163 0.15 -7.53 2.63
C ILE A 163 -1.23 -6.89 2.65
N ARG A 164 -2.07 -7.39 3.55
CA ARG A 164 -3.40 -6.86 3.82
C ARG A 164 -3.41 -6.33 5.25
N ASN A 165 -3.84 -5.09 5.40
CA ASN A 165 -4.02 -4.45 6.69
C ASN A 165 -5.52 -4.12 6.86
N VAL A 166 -6.18 -4.79 7.80
CA VAL A 166 -7.55 -4.48 8.19
C VAL A 166 -7.50 -3.37 9.23
N VAL A 167 -8.14 -2.24 8.95
CA VAL A 167 -8.20 -1.12 9.89
C VAL A 167 -9.07 -1.50 11.08
N LEU A 168 -8.51 -1.39 12.29
CA LEU A 168 -9.21 -1.62 13.55
C LEU A 168 -9.77 -0.33 14.14
N GLN A 169 -9.00 0.76 14.03
CA GLN A 169 -9.32 2.05 14.61
C GLN A 169 -8.62 3.18 13.84
N ALA A 170 -9.31 4.29 13.62
CA ALA A 170 -8.69 5.56 13.24
C ALA A 170 -8.10 6.23 14.48
N LEU A 171 -6.88 6.77 14.37
CA LEU A 171 -6.18 7.49 15.44
C LEU A 171 -6.40 8.99 15.37
N THR A 172 -6.54 9.54 14.15
CA THR A 172 -6.73 10.96 13.93
C THR A 172 -8.22 11.28 13.70
N PRO A 173 -8.73 12.42 14.23
CA PRO A 173 -10.16 12.73 14.21
C PRO A 173 -10.77 12.80 12.80
N ASP A 174 -10.03 13.39 11.84
CA ASP A 174 -10.51 13.63 10.48
C ASP A 174 -10.00 12.54 9.49
N ALA A 175 -9.61 11.36 9.99
CA ALA A 175 -9.14 10.28 9.14
C ALA A 175 -10.23 9.84 8.16
N PRO A 176 -9.93 9.72 6.86
CA PRO A 176 -10.83 9.11 5.91
C PRO A 176 -11.27 7.70 6.35
N PRO A 177 -12.50 7.27 6.02
CA PRO A 177 -13.08 6.03 6.56
C PRO A 177 -12.54 4.78 5.83
N PHE A 178 -11.23 4.65 5.75
CA PHE A 178 -10.60 3.44 5.23
C PHE A 178 -10.81 2.29 6.22
N GLU A 179 -11.21 1.14 5.69
CA GLU A 179 -11.33 -0.11 6.45
C GLU A 179 -10.30 -1.16 6.00
N GLY A 180 -9.59 -0.91 4.89
CA GLY A 180 -8.50 -1.77 4.42
C GLY A 180 -7.40 -0.98 3.72
N ILE A 181 -6.17 -1.38 3.97
CA ILE A 181 -4.96 -0.84 3.35
C ILE A 181 -4.15 -2.00 2.80
N VAL A 182 -3.82 -1.95 1.53
CA VAL A 182 -3.11 -3.01 0.82
C VAL A 182 -1.75 -2.51 0.37
N GLU A 183 -0.71 -3.27 0.71
CA GLU A 183 0.67 -3.05 0.27
C GLU A 183 1.04 -4.16 -0.73
N GLU A 184 1.19 -3.82 -2.01
CA GLU A 184 1.52 -4.77 -3.09
C GLU A 184 2.85 -4.43 -3.75
N ALA A 185 3.81 -5.36 -3.72
CA ALA A 185 5.07 -5.24 -4.44
C ALA A 185 4.99 -5.95 -5.79
N TRP A 186 5.39 -5.24 -6.83
CA TRP A 186 5.48 -5.74 -8.20
C TRP A 186 6.95 -5.91 -8.60
N PRO A 187 7.34 -7.04 -9.22
CA PRO A 187 8.73 -7.34 -9.53
C PRO A 187 9.46 -6.28 -10.36
N SER A 188 8.71 -5.52 -11.15
CA SER A 188 9.25 -4.36 -11.89
C SER A 188 8.12 -3.48 -12.40
N VAL A 189 8.46 -2.27 -12.83
CA VAL A 189 7.55 -1.34 -13.54
C VAL A 189 6.84 -2.03 -14.69
N LYS A 190 7.55 -2.88 -15.48
CA LYS A 190 6.95 -3.59 -16.61
C LYS A 190 5.80 -4.53 -16.20
N HIS A 191 5.91 -5.20 -15.05
CA HIS A 191 4.85 -6.09 -14.56
C HIS A 191 3.58 -5.31 -14.16
N TYR A 192 3.72 -4.06 -13.77
CA TYR A 192 2.61 -3.19 -13.39
C TYR A 192 1.98 -2.45 -14.57
N THR A 193 2.77 -2.02 -15.56
CA THR A 193 2.34 -1.18 -16.68
C THR A 193 1.92 -1.95 -17.92
N ASN A 194 2.35 -3.21 -18.07
CA ASN A 194 1.95 -4.05 -19.19
C ASN A 194 0.73 -4.90 -18.82
N PRO A 195 -0.44 -4.72 -19.47
CA PRO A 195 -1.67 -5.40 -19.11
C PRO A 195 -1.59 -6.92 -19.22
N PHE A 196 -0.82 -7.45 -20.18
CA PHE A 196 -0.64 -8.91 -20.30
C PHE A 196 0.12 -9.52 -19.14
N LEU A 197 1.09 -8.79 -18.59
CA LEU A 197 1.82 -9.22 -17.39
C LEU A 197 0.98 -8.97 -16.14
N PHE A 198 0.38 -7.78 -16.02
CA PHE A 198 -0.45 -7.39 -14.88
C PHE A 198 -1.60 -8.35 -14.62
N TYR A 199 -2.30 -8.78 -15.68
CA TYR A 199 -3.41 -9.75 -15.60
C TYR A 199 -2.98 -11.20 -15.85
N GLY A 200 -1.68 -11.52 -15.90
CA GLY A 200 -1.18 -12.88 -16.06
C GLY A 200 -1.60 -13.56 -17.36
N ALA A 201 -1.84 -12.80 -18.41
CA ALA A 201 -2.25 -13.34 -19.70
C ALA A 201 -1.09 -13.94 -20.50
N GLY A 202 0.16 -13.52 -20.23
CA GLY A 202 1.38 -14.01 -20.90
C GLY A 202 1.35 -13.85 -22.42
N LYS A 203 2.46 -14.04 -23.10
CA LYS A 203 2.63 -14.13 -24.57
C LYS A 203 1.55 -13.43 -25.45
N MET A 204 1.07 -12.23 -25.05
CA MET A 204 0.06 -11.43 -25.77
C MET A 204 -1.26 -12.19 -26.09
N ASN A 205 -1.68 -13.09 -25.22
CA ASN A 205 -2.94 -13.81 -25.36
C ASN A 205 -4.14 -12.91 -25.00
N VAL A 206 -4.75 -12.30 -26.01
CA VAL A 206 -5.85 -11.33 -25.85
C VAL A 206 -7.12 -11.95 -25.23
N PHE A 207 -7.42 -13.21 -25.54
CA PHE A 207 -8.58 -13.91 -24.96
C PHE A 207 -8.39 -14.16 -23.48
N LYS A 208 -7.18 -14.60 -23.08
CA LYS A 208 -6.84 -14.78 -21.68
C LYS A 208 -6.80 -13.44 -20.93
N LEU A 209 -6.29 -12.39 -21.57
CA LEU A 209 -6.33 -11.04 -21.00
C LEU A 209 -7.77 -10.61 -20.70
N ALA A 210 -8.67 -10.68 -21.68
CA ALA A 210 -10.06 -10.30 -21.51
C ALA A 210 -10.77 -11.13 -20.42
N ALA A 211 -10.55 -12.45 -20.39
CA ALA A 211 -11.12 -13.34 -19.38
C ALA A 211 -10.61 -12.99 -17.97
N ASN A 212 -9.29 -12.74 -17.80
CA ASN A 212 -8.70 -12.38 -16.53
C ASN A 212 -9.13 -10.97 -16.06
N MET A 213 -9.22 -10.00 -16.96
CA MET A 213 -9.77 -8.68 -16.65
C MET A 213 -11.22 -8.77 -16.15
N TYR A 214 -12.06 -9.56 -16.82
CA TYR A 214 -13.45 -9.78 -16.40
C TYR A 214 -13.53 -10.44 -15.01
N ARG A 215 -12.72 -11.48 -14.77
CA ARG A 215 -12.67 -12.16 -13.46
C ARG A 215 -12.23 -11.21 -12.36
N MET A 216 -11.19 -10.39 -12.61
CA MET A 216 -10.70 -9.40 -11.66
C MET A 216 -11.77 -8.35 -11.36
N LEU A 217 -12.37 -7.76 -12.40
CA LEU A 217 -13.41 -6.75 -12.24
C LEU A 217 -14.61 -7.29 -11.45
N ARG A 218 -15.09 -8.49 -11.79
CA ARG A 218 -16.18 -9.15 -11.06
C ARG A 218 -15.84 -9.37 -9.59
N SER A 219 -14.63 -9.82 -9.30
CA SER A 219 -14.17 -10.11 -7.95
C SER A 219 -14.04 -8.81 -7.12
N VAL A 220 -13.44 -7.76 -7.69
CA VAL A 220 -13.29 -6.46 -7.02
C VAL A 220 -14.65 -5.81 -6.77
N SER A 221 -15.54 -5.77 -7.78
CA SER A 221 -16.87 -5.17 -7.65
C SER A 221 -17.80 -5.91 -6.67
N ALA A 222 -17.45 -7.15 -6.31
CA ALA A 222 -18.21 -7.91 -5.32
C ALA A 222 -18.03 -7.37 -3.89
N PHE A 223 -16.94 -6.64 -3.61
CA PHE A 223 -16.64 -6.16 -2.26
C PHE A 223 -16.23 -4.68 -2.19
N LEU A 224 -15.98 -3.99 -3.31
CA LEU A 224 -15.63 -2.57 -3.37
C LEU A 224 -16.49 -1.79 -4.35
N GLU A 225 -16.58 -0.49 -4.12
CA GLU A 225 -17.08 0.50 -5.06
C GLU A 225 -15.88 1.07 -5.83
N LEU A 226 -15.83 0.81 -7.16
CA LEU A 226 -14.65 1.08 -7.97
C LEU A 226 -14.19 2.54 -7.95
N ASN A 227 -15.11 3.49 -7.83
CA ASN A 227 -14.81 4.92 -7.74
C ASN A 227 -14.29 5.38 -6.36
N LYS A 228 -14.29 4.50 -5.36
CA LYS A 228 -13.76 4.76 -4.02
C LYS A 228 -12.39 4.10 -3.77
N ILE A 229 -11.90 3.30 -4.71
CA ILE A 229 -10.58 2.67 -4.61
C ILE A 229 -9.52 3.73 -4.90
N ARG A 230 -8.63 3.97 -3.92
CA ARG A 230 -7.50 4.88 -4.05
C ARG A 230 -6.22 4.06 -4.14
N SER A 231 -5.60 4.01 -5.31
CA SER A 231 -4.35 3.29 -5.51
C SER A 231 -3.28 4.23 -6.02
N SER A 232 -2.12 4.24 -5.35
CA SER A 232 -0.94 5.04 -5.70
C SER A 232 0.28 4.15 -5.83
N THR A 233 1.12 4.44 -6.81
CA THR A 233 2.41 3.75 -6.98
C THR A 233 3.47 4.44 -6.14
N MET A 234 4.34 3.65 -5.50
CA MET A 234 5.35 4.15 -4.55
C MET A 234 6.65 3.36 -4.63
N SER A 235 7.74 3.99 -4.22
CA SER A 235 8.99 3.32 -3.87
C SER A 235 8.92 2.82 -2.42
N GLU A 236 9.48 1.65 -2.15
CA GLU A 236 9.58 1.08 -0.80
C GLU A 236 10.97 1.31 -0.23
N TYR A 237 11.02 1.75 1.01
CA TYR A 237 12.20 1.86 1.86
C TYR A 237 11.94 1.11 3.17
N ILE A 238 12.46 -0.14 3.26
CA ILE A 238 12.45 -0.88 4.53
C ILE A 238 13.61 -0.34 5.36
N LEU A 239 13.30 0.39 6.42
CA LEU A 239 14.27 1.13 7.20
C LEU A 239 14.68 0.40 8.47
N LYS A 240 13.76 -0.40 9.01
CA LYS A 240 14.00 -1.27 10.18
C LYS A 240 13.10 -2.50 10.06
N SER A 241 13.70 -3.64 9.78
CA SER A 241 13.02 -4.93 9.63
C SER A 241 12.78 -5.68 10.95
#